data_e98ff592cc001113e3fa80b02b372aa0
#
_entry.id   e98ff592cc001113e3fa80b02b372aa0
#
_cell.length_a   1.000
_cell.length_b   1.000
_cell.length_c   1.000
_cell.angle_alpha   90.00
_cell.angle_beta   90.00
_cell.angle_gamma   90.00
#
_symmetry.space_group_name_H-M   'P 1'
#
loop_
_entity.id
_entity.type
_entity.pdbx_description
1 polymer ?
#
loop_
_entity_poly.entity_id
_entity_poly.type
_entity_poly.pdbx_seq_one_letter_code
_entity_poly.pdbx_strand_id
1 'polypeptide(L)' 'MMPKGKYYEYQVKKAALDDDFLSGHINELQYARESLDLDLKYEGYITPKNDA' A
#
# COMPACT_ATOMS: atom_id res chain seq x y z
N MET A 1 -17.01 -9.20 13.02
CA MET A 1 -16.11 -9.15 12.86
C MET A 1 -15.49 -7.99 12.89
N MET A 2 -14.55 -7.87 13.00
CA MET A 2 -13.94 -6.82 13.09
C MET A 2 -13.45 -6.42 11.86
N PRO A 3 -13.74 -5.36 11.46
CA PRO A 3 -13.24 -4.89 10.23
C PRO A 3 -11.78 -4.75 10.31
N LYS A 4 -11.15 -5.01 9.23
CA LYS A 4 -9.74 -4.82 9.19
C LYS A 4 -9.42 -3.39 9.03
N GLY A 5 -10.33 -2.62 8.59
CA GLY A 5 -10.11 -1.21 8.48
C GLY A 5 -9.18 -0.83 7.37
N LYS A 6 -8.63 0.36 7.48
CA LYS A 6 -7.80 0.92 6.42
C LYS A 6 -6.46 0.23 6.29
N TYR A 7 -5.94 -0.26 7.39
CA TYR A 7 -4.66 -0.93 7.31
C TYR A 7 -4.76 -2.19 6.45
N TYR A 8 -5.83 -2.94 6.64
CA TYR A 8 -6.03 -4.13 5.83
C TYR A 8 -6.23 -3.75 4.37
N GLU A 9 -7.00 -2.71 4.14
CA GLU A 9 -7.25 -2.23 2.80
C GLU A 9 -5.93 -1.83 2.14
N TYR A 10 -5.07 -1.16 2.87
CA TYR A 10 -3.76 -0.76 2.38
C TYR A 10 -2.94 -1.99 1.99
N GLN A 11 -2.95 -3.01 2.82
CA GLN A 11 -2.19 -4.20 2.53
C GLN A 11 -2.66 -4.89 1.28
N VAL A 12 -3.97 -4.96 1.09
CA VAL A 12 -4.53 -5.59 -0.10
C VAL A 12 -4.13 -4.83 -1.35
N LYS A 13 -4.23 -3.51 -1.29
CA LYS A 13 -3.88 -2.70 -2.44
C LYS A 13 -2.38 -2.76 -2.73
N LYS A 14 -1.58 -2.79 -1.68
CA LYS A 14 -0.14 -2.88 -1.87
C LYS A 14 0.25 -4.22 -2.47
N ALA A 15 -0.40 -5.29 -2.03
CA ALA A 15 -0.11 -6.59 -2.57
C ALA A 15 -0.49 -6.67 -4.05
N ALA A 16 -1.61 -6.06 -4.43
CA ALA A 16 -2.01 -6.04 -5.82
C ALA A 16 -1.02 -5.26 -6.67
N LEU A 17 -0.54 -4.15 -6.13
CA LEU A 17 0.43 -3.33 -6.82
C LEU A 17 1.74 -4.10 -7.01
N ASP A 18 2.15 -4.80 -5.97
CA ASP A 18 3.34 -5.61 -6.03
C ASP A 18 3.21 -6.67 -7.10
N ASP A 19 2.07 -7.30 -7.16
CA ASP A 19 1.82 -8.35 -8.14
C ASP A 19 1.86 -7.79 -9.55
N ASP A 20 1.29 -6.62 -9.77
CA ASP A 20 1.31 -5.99 -11.08
C ASP A 20 2.74 -5.68 -11.50
N PHE A 21 3.54 -5.24 -10.56
CA PHE A 21 4.92 -4.91 -10.86
C PHE A 21 5.70 -6.19 -11.21
N LEU A 22 5.52 -7.22 -10.43
CA LEU A 22 6.25 -8.47 -10.66
C LEU A 22 5.81 -9.15 -11.94
N SER A 23 4.57 -8.99 -12.33
CA SER A 23 4.12 -9.61 -13.57
C SER A 23 4.39 -8.74 -14.79
N GLY A 24 4.94 -7.57 -14.59
CA GLY A 24 5.32 -6.73 -15.71
C GLY A 24 4.23 -5.83 -16.26
N HIS A 25 3.13 -5.69 -15.52
CA HIS A 25 2.04 -4.84 -15.97
C HIS A 25 2.38 -3.37 -15.81
N ILE A 26 3.23 -3.04 -14.84
CA ILE A 26 3.65 -1.67 -14.64
C ILE A 26 5.16 -1.66 -14.50
N ASN A 27 5.77 -0.52 -14.77
CA ASN A 27 7.21 -0.43 -14.69
C ASN A 27 7.62 0.10 -13.31
N GLU A 28 8.91 0.20 -13.13
CA GLU A 28 9.45 0.60 -11.84
C GLU A 28 9.00 1.99 -11.44
N LEU A 29 8.98 2.89 -12.38
CA LEU A 29 8.58 4.26 -12.09
C LEU A 29 7.12 4.32 -11.65
N GLN A 30 6.27 3.61 -12.34
CA GLN A 30 4.86 3.58 -11.98
C GLN A 30 4.66 2.91 -10.63
N TYR A 31 5.39 1.84 -10.38
CA TYR A 31 5.30 1.16 -9.10
C TYR A 31 5.67 2.11 -7.98
N ALA A 32 6.75 2.86 -8.15
CA ALA A 32 7.20 3.79 -7.12
C ALA A 32 6.17 4.87 -6.87
N ARG A 33 5.58 5.39 -7.93
CA ARG A 33 4.59 6.45 -7.79
C ARG A 33 3.34 5.96 -7.10
N GLU A 34 2.86 4.80 -7.50
CA GLU A 34 1.64 4.27 -6.89
C GLU A 34 1.87 3.85 -5.45
N SER A 35 3.06 3.33 -5.18
CA SER A 35 3.41 2.96 -3.82
C SER A 35 3.41 4.18 -2.92
N LEU A 36 4.01 5.26 -3.40
CA LEU A 36 4.05 6.49 -2.64
C LEU A 36 2.64 7.05 -2.43
N ASP A 37 1.81 6.96 -3.46
CA ASP A 37 0.45 7.45 -3.37
C ASP A 37 -0.31 6.68 -2.30
N LEU A 38 -0.14 5.38 -2.25
CA LEU A 38 -0.78 4.57 -1.22
C LEU A 38 -0.28 4.95 0.16
N ASP A 39 1.03 5.15 0.29
CA ASP A 39 1.60 5.51 1.57
C ASP A 39 1.00 6.81 2.07
N LEU A 40 0.89 7.79 1.21
CA LEU A 40 0.34 9.07 1.60
C LEU A 40 -1.14 8.97 1.91
N LYS A 41 -1.85 8.18 1.12
CA LYS A 41 -3.27 8.06 1.31
C LYS A 41 -3.63 7.39 2.62
N TYR A 42 -2.83 6.43 3.02
CA TYR A 42 -3.13 5.68 4.23
C TYR A 42 -2.18 5.98 5.38
N GLU A 43 -1.46 7.08 5.27
CA GLU A 43 -0.42 7.35 6.25
C GLU A 43 -0.95 7.40 7.68
N GLY A 44 -2.15 7.90 7.87
CA GLY A 44 -2.71 7.98 9.21
C GLY A 44 -3.19 6.64 9.75
N TYR A 45 -3.20 5.63 8.92
CA TYR A 45 -3.72 4.32 9.31
C TYR A 45 -2.65 3.26 9.44
N ILE A 46 -1.51 3.47 8.83
CA ILE A 46 -0.46 2.46 8.85
C ILE A 46 0.71 2.85 9.73
N THR A 47 0.70 4.03 10.29
CA THR A 47 1.80 4.48 11.11
C THR A 47 1.90 3.69 12.35
N PRO A 48 2.92 3.25 12.67
CA PRO A 48 3.07 2.49 13.89
C PRO A 48 3.28 3.33 15.11
N LYS A 49 3.71 3.72 14.80
CA LYS A 49 4.19 4.18 15.45
C LYS A 49 4.79 4.22 16.05
N ASN A 50 5.14 4.33 16.32
CA ASN A 50 5.66 4.45 16.88
C ASN A 50 5.96 4.77 17.48
N ASP A 51 6.03 4.80 17.68
CA ASP A 51 6.25 5.09 18.28
C ASP A 51 6.56 5.20 18.85
N ALA A 52 6.79 5.17 19.10
CA ALA A 52 7.13 5.29 19.78
C ALA A 52 7.37 5.32 20.20
#